data_99f1dbeb2f21803d39dcb564cbc618b8
#
_entry.id   99f1dbeb2f21803d39dcb564cbc618b8
#
_cell.length_a   1.000
_cell.length_b   1.000
_cell.length_c   1.000
_cell.angle_alpha   90.00
_cell.angle_beta   90.00
_cell.angle_gamma   90.00
#
_symmetry.space_group_name_H-M   'P 1'
#
loop_
_entity.id
_entity.type
_entity.pdbx_description
1 polymer ?
#
loop_
_entity_poly.entity_id
_entity_poly.type
_entity_poly.pdbx_seq_one_letter_code
_entity_poly.pdbx_strand_id
1 'polypeptide(L)'
;MMKMNWKKTVGMLAGMAVLGAALTGCGNSAGGATGAISVVSREDGSGTRGAFVELCGVEDADGNDATVSSAEITNSTAVMMQTVEGNASAIGYISMGSLGNNDKIKAVQINGVDATPANVSNGSYVVSRPFNIVTKSDGISDAAQDFINYILSDE
;
A
#
# COMPACT_ATOMS: atom_id res chain seq x y z
N MET A 1 -37.85 24.91 66.46
CA MET A 1 -37.55 25.58 65.19
C MET A 1 -36.21 25.04 64.65
N MET A 2 -36.28 24.11 63.74
CA MET A 2 -35.06 23.47 63.13
C MET A 2 -34.74 24.24 61.87
N LYS A 3 -33.58 24.94 61.83
CA LYS A 3 -33.11 25.65 60.66
C LYS A 3 -32.42 24.67 59.74
N MET A 4 -33.06 24.36 58.63
CA MET A 4 -32.55 23.51 57.60
C MET A 4 -31.46 24.26 56.77
N ASN A 5 -30.22 23.74 56.81
CA ASN A 5 -29.09 24.32 56.09
C ASN A 5 -29.16 23.99 54.59
N TRP A 6 -29.76 24.87 53.82
CA TRP A 6 -29.92 24.81 52.37
C TRP A 6 -28.57 24.68 51.60
N LYS A 7 -27.47 25.13 52.18
CA LYS A 7 -26.17 25.15 51.50
C LYS A 7 -25.51 23.80 51.31
N LYS A 8 -26.01 22.71 51.93
CA LYS A 8 -25.43 21.35 51.83
C LYS A 8 -26.19 20.44 50.85
N THR A 9 -27.37 20.81 50.42
CA THR A 9 -28.18 20.00 49.48
C THR A 9 -28.01 20.36 48.00
N VAL A 10 -27.42 21.53 47.72
CA VAL A 10 -27.18 21.94 46.29
C VAL A 10 -25.88 21.36 45.73
N GLY A 11 -24.94 20.91 46.58
CA GLY A 11 -23.69 20.30 46.14
C GLY A 11 -23.76 18.84 45.65
N MET A 12 -24.89 18.13 45.93
CA MET A 12 -24.98 16.70 45.69
C MET A 12 -25.76 16.33 44.40
N LEU A 13 -26.37 17.34 43.76
CA LEU A 13 -27.12 17.16 42.48
C LEU A 13 -26.33 17.56 41.23
N ALA A 14 -25.15 18.15 41.39
CA ALA A 14 -24.28 18.54 40.27
C ALA A 14 -23.26 17.47 39.86
N GLY A 15 -23.15 16.37 40.64
CA GLY A 15 -22.14 15.31 40.42
C GLY A 15 -22.59 14.13 39.55
N MET A 16 -23.87 14.06 39.16
CA MET A 16 -24.41 12.88 38.44
C MET A 16 -24.74 13.11 36.97
N ALA A 17 -24.48 14.30 36.43
CA ALA A 17 -24.83 14.64 35.04
C ALA A 17 -23.64 14.56 34.03
N VAL A 18 -22.44 14.13 34.48
CA VAL A 18 -21.25 14.14 33.60
C VAL A 18 -20.80 12.73 33.20
N LEU A 19 -21.41 11.66 33.69
CA LEU A 19 -21.04 10.27 33.33
C LEU A 19 -21.87 9.65 32.21
N GLY A 20 -22.76 10.39 31.55
CA GLY A 20 -23.67 9.88 30.51
C GLY A 20 -23.29 10.17 29.05
N ALA A 21 -22.19 10.88 28.78
CA ALA A 21 -21.88 11.36 27.41
C ALA A 21 -20.64 10.73 26.76
N ALA A 22 -20.09 9.64 27.28
CA ALA A 22 -18.85 9.05 26.76
C ALA A 22 -19.03 7.67 26.08
N LEU A 23 -20.25 7.27 25.69
CA LEU A 23 -20.51 5.95 25.08
C LEU A 23 -21.29 6.00 23.74
N THR A 24 -21.24 7.11 23.01
CA THR A 24 -21.76 7.16 21.64
C THR A 24 -20.64 7.46 20.65
N GLY A 25 -19.66 6.57 20.59
CA GLY A 25 -18.51 6.69 19.71
C GLY A 25 -18.11 5.40 19.01
N CYS A 26 -19.05 4.47 18.75
CA CYS A 26 -18.86 3.39 17.79
C CYS A 26 -19.89 3.51 16.69
N GLY A 27 -19.87 4.63 15.97
CA GLY A 27 -20.47 4.71 14.66
C GLY A 27 -19.66 3.87 13.70
N ASN A 28 -20.24 2.80 13.19
CA ASN A 28 -19.75 2.03 12.06
C ASN A 28 -19.72 2.94 10.82
N SER A 29 -18.66 3.72 10.68
CA SER A 29 -18.41 4.50 9.48
C SER A 29 -17.90 3.51 8.42
N ALA A 30 -18.83 2.98 7.63
CA ALA A 30 -18.52 2.62 6.26
C ALA A 30 -18.22 3.95 5.52
N GLY A 31 -17.13 4.60 5.91
CA GLY A 31 -16.65 5.85 5.35
C GLY A 31 -15.48 5.55 4.45
N GLY A 32 -15.59 5.96 3.20
CA GLY A 32 -14.40 6.14 2.38
C GLY A 32 -13.41 7.03 3.15
N ALA A 33 -12.13 6.74 3.02
CA ALA A 33 -11.07 7.47 3.68
C ALA A 33 -11.20 8.98 3.36
N THR A 34 -11.56 9.77 4.36
CA THR A 34 -11.68 11.24 4.24
C THR A 34 -10.38 11.94 4.61
N GLY A 35 -9.30 11.19 4.76
CA GLY A 35 -7.96 11.67 5.12
C GLY A 35 -7.02 11.78 3.93
N ALA A 36 -5.83 12.33 4.16
CA ALA A 36 -4.75 12.33 3.17
C ALA A 36 -4.34 10.89 2.82
N ILE A 37 -4.04 10.66 1.54
CA ILE A 37 -3.49 9.37 1.08
C ILE A 37 -2.08 9.20 1.65
N SER A 38 -1.84 8.04 2.26
CA SER A 38 -0.52 7.62 2.73
C SER A 38 0.19 6.87 1.60
N VAL A 39 1.21 7.48 1.02
CA VAL A 39 1.97 6.88 -0.08
C VAL A 39 3.13 6.07 0.49
N VAL A 40 3.25 4.79 0.07
CA VAL A 40 4.39 3.94 0.39
C VAL A 40 5.15 3.67 -0.90
N SER A 41 6.44 3.97 -0.92
CA SER A 41 7.31 3.81 -2.08
C SER A 41 8.51 2.91 -1.77
N ARG A 42 9.22 2.51 -2.81
CA ARG A 42 10.46 1.74 -2.70
C ARG A 42 11.67 2.68 -2.65
N GLU A 43 12.76 2.14 -2.19
CA GLU A 43 14.07 2.78 -2.14
C GLU A 43 14.60 3.15 -3.53
N ASP A 44 15.57 4.08 -3.55
CA ASP A 44 16.27 4.45 -4.77
C ASP A 44 17.03 3.25 -5.34
N GLY A 45 17.01 3.11 -6.67
CA GLY A 45 17.61 1.98 -7.37
C GLY A 45 16.72 0.72 -7.42
N SER A 46 15.54 0.73 -6.81
CA SER A 46 14.56 -0.35 -6.96
C SER A 46 14.03 -0.42 -8.40
N GLY A 47 14.20 -1.58 -9.05
CA GLY A 47 13.64 -1.82 -10.38
C GLY A 47 12.11 -1.74 -10.42
N THR A 48 11.43 -2.09 -9.32
CA THR A 48 9.98 -1.94 -9.20
C THR A 48 9.57 -0.47 -9.11
N ARG A 49 10.35 0.37 -8.41
CA ARG A 49 10.12 1.83 -8.37
C ARG A 49 10.31 2.45 -9.75
N GLY A 50 11.43 2.15 -10.41
CA GLY A 50 11.68 2.65 -11.76
C GLY A 50 10.57 2.25 -12.75
N ALA A 51 10.10 1.00 -12.69
CA ALA A 51 8.98 0.57 -13.52
C ALA A 51 7.69 1.33 -13.22
N PHE A 52 7.37 1.53 -11.94
CA PHE A 52 6.17 2.26 -11.53
C PHE A 52 6.22 3.72 -11.98
N VAL A 53 7.34 4.40 -11.75
CA VAL A 53 7.55 5.81 -12.10
C VAL A 53 7.38 6.00 -13.61
N GLU A 54 8.09 5.22 -14.43
CA GLU A 54 8.04 5.27 -15.89
C GLU A 54 6.65 4.93 -16.43
N LEU A 55 6.08 3.80 -16.04
CA LEU A 55 4.83 3.29 -16.64
C LEU A 55 3.58 4.04 -16.16
N CYS A 56 3.62 4.63 -14.97
CA CYS A 56 2.53 5.43 -14.43
C CYS A 56 2.71 6.94 -14.68
N GLY A 57 3.82 7.35 -15.27
CA GLY A 57 4.10 8.76 -15.56
C GLY A 57 4.30 9.61 -14.30
N VAL A 58 4.90 9.03 -13.25
CA VAL A 58 5.22 9.74 -12.00
C VAL A 58 6.58 10.42 -12.15
N GLU A 59 6.68 11.27 -13.17
CA GLU A 59 7.90 11.98 -13.55
C GLU A 59 7.63 13.48 -13.64
N ASP A 60 8.66 14.28 -13.36
CA ASP A 60 8.63 15.72 -13.58
C ASP A 60 8.88 16.06 -15.06
N ALA A 61 8.88 17.35 -15.38
CA ALA A 61 9.08 17.82 -16.75
C ALA A 61 10.47 17.48 -17.35
N ASP A 62 11.43 17.17 -16.49
CA ASP A 62 12.80 16.79 -16.87
C ASP A 62 12.99 15.27 -16.91
N GLY A 63 11.94 14.49 -16.61
CA GLY A 63 11.94 13.02 -16.59
C GLY A 63 12.51 12.42 -15.31
N ASN A 64 12.60 13.20 -14.22
CA ASN A 64 13.05 12.68 -12.93
C ASN A 64 11.85 12.15 -12.14
N ASP A 65 12.13 11.21 -11.22
CA ASP A 65 11.15 10.66 -10.31
C ASP A 65 10.48 11.75 -9.45
N ALA A 66 9.18 11.94 -9.64
CA ALA A 66 8.34 12.90 -8.95
C ALA A 66 7.54 12.27 -7.79
N THR A 67 8.00 11.15 -7.24
CA THR A 67 7.41 10.58 -6.02
C THR A 67 7.38 11.65 -4.93
N VAL A 68 6.21 11.83 -4.31
CA VAL A 68 6.02 12.84 -3.27
C VAL A 68 7.01 12.65 -2.11
N SER A 69 7.59 13.75 -1.62
CA SER A 69 8.60 13.71 -0.55
C SER A 69 8.07 13.20 0.79
N SER A 70 6.75 13.17 0.97
CA SER A 70 6.09 12.61 2.15
C SER A 70 5.87 11.09 2.06
N ALA A 71 6.27 10.43 0.97
CA ALA A 71 6.14 8.99 0.84
C ALA A 71 7.00 8.26 1.88
N GLU A 72 6.41 7.25 2.51
CA GLU A 72 7.16 6.30 3.33
C GLU A 72 8.03 5.43 2.43
N ILE A 73 9.33 5.41 2.66
CA ILE A 73 10.28 4.64 1.83
C ILE A 73 10.64 3.33 2.51
N THR A 74 10.50 2.22 1.80
CA THR A 74 10.90 0.90 2.29
C THR A 74 11.69 0.12 1.24
N ASN A 75 12.66 -0.69 1.69
CA ASN A 75 13.38 -1.65 0.86
C ASN A 75 12.81 -3.08 0.96
N SER A 76 11.64 -3.23 1.57
CA SER A 76 11.01 -4.52 1.80
C SER A 76 9.59 -4.57 1.25
N THR A 77 9.34 -5.49 0.32
CA THR A 77 7.99 -5.77 -0.20
C THR A 77 7.05 -6.22 0.92
N ALA A 78 7.53 -7.00 1.88
CA ALA A 78 6.73 -7.45 3.01
C ALA A 78 6.28 -6.28 3.91
N VAL A 79 7.19 -5.33 4.18
CA VAL A 79 6.87 -4.12 4.95
C VAL A 79 5.85 -3.27 4.19
N MET A 80 6.01 -3.09 2.88
CA MET A 80 5.04 -2.36 2.06
C MET A 80 3.64 -2.99 2.15
N MET A 81 3.53 -4.31 2.00
CA MET A 81 2.25 -5.02 2.14
C MET A 81 1.64 -4.82 3.52
N GLN A 82 2.43 -4.98 4.60
CA GLN A 82 1.96 -4.78 5.97
C GLN A 82 1.48 -3.35 6.24
N THR A 83 2.17 -2.34 5.70
CA THR A 83 1.76 -0.94 5.84
C THR A 83 0.39 -0.71 5.16
N VAL A 84 0.20 -1.25 3.95
CA VAL A 84 -1.10 -1.14 3.25
C VAL A 84 -2.20 -1.94 3.94
N GLU A 85 -1.91 -3.14 4.45
CA GLU A 85 -2.86 -3.94 5.25
C GLU A 85 -3.34 -3.21 6.50
N GLY A 86 -2.43 -2.51 7.17
CA GLY A 86 -2.70 -1.81 8.44
C GLY A 86 -3.31 -0.42 8.29
N ASN A 87 -3.37 0.15 7.09
CA ASN A 87 -3.81 1.52 6.87
C ASN A 87 -4.71 1.65 5.64
N ALA A 88 -6.01 1.83 5.88
CA ALA A 88 -7.02 1.96 4.82
C ALA A 88 -6.81 3.17 3.88
N SER A 89 -5.98 4.14 4.27
CA SER A 89 -5.61 5.28 3.43
C SER A 89 -4.28 5.07 2.69
N ALA A 90 -3.61 3.93 2.89
CA ALA A 90 -2.32 3.67 2.26
C ALA A 90 -2.47 3.11 0.84
N ILE A 91 -1.56 3.53 -0.03
CA ILE A 91 -1.36 3.00 -1.37
C ILE A 91 0.12 2.71 -1.58
N GLY A 92 0.42 1.60 -2.24
CA GLY A 92 1.78 1.21 -2.59
C GLY A 92 1.80 0.41 -3.88
N TYR A 93 2.96 -0.06 -4.29
CA TYR A 93 3.14 -0.89 -5.48
C TYR A 93 4.12 -2.03 -5.22
N ILE A 94 3.79 -3.18 -5.74
CA ILE A 94 4.57 -4.42 -5.63
C ILE A 94 4.54 -5.19 -6.94
N SER A 95 5.41 -6.17 -7.11
CA SER A 95 5.27 -7.11 -8.21
C SER A 95 4.04 -8.00 -8.02
N MET A 96 3.38 -8.36 -9.12
CA MET A 96 2.20 -9.23 -9.10
C MET A 96 2.49 -10.58 -8.44
N GLY A 97 3.67 -11.17 -8.67
CA GLY A 97 4.07 -12.41 -8.03
C GLY A 97 4.21 -12.31 -6.50
N SER A 98 4.51 -11.11 -5.98
CA SER A 98 4.60 -10.89 -4.53
C SER A 98 3.25 -10.75 -3.85
N LEU A 99 2.19 -10.41 -4.60
CA LEU A 99 0.83 -10.34 -4.05
C LEU A 99 0.35 -11.72 -3.60
N GLY A 100 0.64 -12.76 -4.37
CA GLY A 100 0.26 -14.14 -4.04
C GLY A 100 -1.25 -14.27 -3.77
N ASN A 101 -1.58 -15.00 -2.71
CA ASN A 101 -2.95 -15.19 -2.23
C ASN A 101 -3.29 -14.28 -1.03
N ASN A 102 -2.67 -13.09 -0.94
CA ASN A 102 -2.96 -12.15 0.14
C ASN A 102 -4.33 -11.50 -0.10
N ASP A 103 -5.31 -11.82 0.73
CA ASP A 103 -6.70 -11.33 0.66
C ASP A 103 -6.94 -10.02 1.45
N LYS A 104 -5.93 -9.54 2.18
CA LYS A 104 -6.03 -8.30 2.99
C LYS A 104 -5.72 -7.04 2.21
N ILE A 105 -5.06 -7.17 1.07
CA ILE A 105 -4.77 -6.06 0.15
C ILE A 105 -5.40 -6.32 -1.19
N LYS A 106 -5.73 -5.26 -1.91
CA LYS A 106 -6.39 -5.35 -3.21
C LYS A 106 -5.53 -4.71 -4.28
N ALA A 107 -5.24 -5.45 -5.36
CA ALA A 107 -4.73 -4.85 -6.58
C ALA A 107 -5.82 -3.97 -7.21
N VAL A 108 -5.45 -2.75 -7.61
CA VAL A 108 -6.36 -1.84 -8.30
C VAL A 108 -6.32 -2.09 -9.80
N GLN A 109 -7.43 -1.83 -10.46
CA GLN A 109 -7.49 -1.85 -11.91
C GLN A 109 -6.75 -0.65 -12.50
N ILE A 110 -6.08 -0.86 -13.62
CA ILE A 110 -5.50 0.20 -14.44
C ILE A 110 -6.33 0.31 -15.71
N ASN A 111 -6.91 1.48 -15.96
CA ASN A 111 -7.82 1.71 -17.08
C ASN A 111 -9.00 0.71 -17.16
N GLY A 112 -9.47 0.24 -16.00
CA GLY A 112 -10.54 -0.74 -15.91
C GLY A 112 -10.10 -2.20 -16.15
N VAL A 113 -8.79 -2.46 -16.26
CA VAL A 113 -8.23 -3.79 -16.50
C VAL A 113 -7.60 -4.33 -15.20
N ASP A 114 -7.92 -5.57 -14.84
CA ASP A 114 -7.38 -6.24 -13.67
C ASP A 114 -5.93 -6.70 -13.89
N ALA A 115 -5.12 -6.65 -12.82
CA ALA A 115 -3.77 -7.20 -12.77
C ALA A 115 -3.81 -8.73 -12.73
N THR A 116 -3.91 -9.36 -13.88
CA THR A 116 -3.90 -10.83 -14.01
C THR A 116 -2.82 -11.29 -14.99
N PRO A 117 -2.28 -12.51 -14.84
CA PRO A 117 -1.32 -13.06 -15.81
C PRO A 117 -1.83 -13.02 -17.25
N ALA A 118 -3.10 -13.31 -17.46
CA ALA A 118 -3.71 -13.28 -18.80
C ALA A 118 -3.72 -11.87 -19.40
N ASN A 119 -4.08 -10.85 -18.60
CA ASN A 119 -4.12 -9.46 -19.05
C ASN A 119 -2.72 -8.87 -19.26
N VAL A 120 -1.72 -9.34 -18.50
CA VAL A 120 -0.31 -9.01 -18.76
C VAL A 120 0.16 -9.65 -20.06
N SER A 121 -0.08 -10.94 -20.25
CA SER A 121 0.38 -11.69 -21.44
C SER A 121 -0.24 -11.19 -22.75
N ASN A 122 -1.50 -10.75 -22.74
CA ASN A 122 -2.16 -10.20 -23.92
C ASN A 122 -1.96 -8.69 -24.11
N GLY A 123 -1.20 -8.02 -23.21
CA GLY A 123 -0.86 -6.61 -23.28
C GLY A 123 -1.99 -5.65 -22.89
N SER A 124 -3.13 -6.12 -22.39
CA SER A 124 -4.23 -5.26 -21.96
C SER A 124 -3.94 -4.56 -20.62
N TYR A 125 -3.15 -5.17 -19.72
CA TYR A 125 -2.66 -4.55 -18.50
C TYR A 125 -1.32 -3.84 -18.78
N VAL A 126 -1.37 -2.53 -18.92
CA VAL A 126 -0.25 -1.72 -19.43
C VAL A 126 0.89 -1.48 -18.44
N VAL A 127 0.66 -1.65 -17.14
CA VAL A 127 1.71 -1.49 -16.11
C VAL A 127 2.45 -2.82 -15.94
N SER A 128 3.24 -3.16 -16.96
CA SER A 128 4.05 -4.38 -16.97
C SER A 128 5.34 -4.19 -17.76
N ARG A 129 6.40 -4.86 -17.32
CA ARG A 129 7.69 -4.90 -18.02
C ARG A 129 8.25 -6.32 -18.00
N PRO A 130 8.94 -6.76 -19.06
CA PRO A 130 9.65 -8.04 -19.05
C PRO A 130 10.86 -7.98 -18.13
N PHE A 131 11.20 -9.11 -17.51
CA PHE A 131 12.52 -9.31 -16.94
C PHE A 131 13.51 -9.70 -18.02
N ASN A 132 14.71 -9.16 -17.96
CA ASN A 132 15.79 -9.51 -18.89
C ASN A 132 16.85 -10.33 -18.17
N ILE A 133 17.20 -11.49 -18.73
CA ILE A 133 18.34 -12.24 -18.29
C ILE A 133 19.57 -11.68 -19.02
N VAL A 134 20.58 -11.28 -18.28
CA VAL A 134 21.79 -10.67 -18.81
C VAL A 134 22.97 -11.62 -18.58
N THR A 135 23.73 -11.85 -19.64
CA THR A 135 24.94 -12.70 -19.61
C THR A 135 26.14 -11.93 -20.17
N LYS A 136 27.32 -12.46 -19.94
CA LYS A 136 28.55 -11.94 -20.56
C LYS A 136 28.52 -12.19 -22.06
N SER A 137 28.94 -11.19 -22.86
CA SER A 137 28.84 -11.23 -24.32
C SER A 137 29.76 -12.26 -24.98
N ASP A 138 30.87 -12.63 -24.33
CA ASP A 138 31.90 -13.56 -24.85
C ASP A 138 31.70 -15.01 -24.35
N GLY A 139 30.51 -15.30 -23.83
CA GLY A 139 30.11 -16.66 -23.44
C GLY A 139 29.82 -16.79 -21.95
N ILE A 140 29.13 -17.88 -21.61
CA ILE A 140 28.72 -18.26 -20.26
C ILE A 140 29.15 -19.69 -20.00
N SER A 141 29.21 -20.09 -18.73
CA SER A 141 29.48 -21.49 -18.37
C SER A 141 28.28 -22.39 -18.64
N ASP A 142 28.53 -23.69 -18.83
CA ASP A 142 27.46 -24.68 -19.01
C ASP A 142 26.45 -24.65 -17.85
N ALA A 143 26.90 -24.48 -16.61
CA ALA A 143 26.06 -24.37 -15.44
C ALA A 143 25.12 -23.11 -15.48
N ALA A 144 25.64 -21.99 -15.98
CA ALA A 144 24.81 -20.77 -16.15
C ALA A 144 23.78 -20.96 -17.28
N GLN A 145 24.16 -21.64 -18.36
CA GLN A 145 23.23 -21.97 -19.44
C GLN A 145 22.12 -22.91 -18.95
N ASP A 146 22.49 -23.91 -18.15
CA ASP A 146 21.54 -24.86 -17.56
C ASP A 146 20.53 -24.16 -16.65
N PHE A 147 20.99 -23.21 -15.85
CA PHE A 147 20.12 -22.38 -15.00
C PHE A 147 19.17 -21.50 -15.81
N ILE A 148 19.64 -20.93 -16.91
CA ILE A 148 18.77 -20.16 -17.83
C ILE A 148 17.71 -21.05 -18.44
N ASN A 149 18.08 -22.24 -18.90
CA ASN A 149 17.15 -23.21 -19.46
C ASN A 149 16.07 -23.60 -18.45
N TYR A 150 16.46 -23.79 -17.17
CA TYR A 150 15.51 -24.05 -16.08
C TYR A 150 14.54 -22.87 -15.86
N ILE A 151 15.04 -21.63 -15.79
CA ILE A 151 14.19 -20.42 -15.64
C ILE A 151 13.17 -20.27 -16.77
N LEU A 152 13.55 -20.68 -17.98
CA LEU A 152 12.72 -20.58 -19.19
C LEU A 152 11.87 -21.83 -19.46
N SER A 153 11.96 -22.84 -18.60
CA SER A 153 11.14 -24.06 -18.72
C SER A 153 9.72 -23.84 -18.18
N ASP A 154 8.83 -24.74 -18.53
CA ASP A 154 7.43 -24.75 -18.07
C ASP A 154 7.27 -25.46 -16.69
N GLU A 155 8.36 -25.75 -15.98
CA GLU A 155 8.35 -26.43 -14.66
C GLU A 155 8.17 -25.45 -13.49
#